data_2f1e2bf9f67649887d4bd4d89e70a5f0
#
_entry.id   2f1e2bf9f67649887d4bd4d89e70a5f0
#
_cell.length_a   1.000
_cell.length_b   1.000
_cell.length_c   1.000
_cell.angle_alpha   90.00
_cell.angle_beta   90.00
_cell.angle_gamma   90.00
#
_symmetry.space_group_name_H-M   'P 1'
#
loop_
_entity.id
_entity.type
_entity.pdbx_description
1 polymer ?
#
loop_
_entity_poly.entity_id
_entity_poly.type
_entity_poly.pdbx_seq_one_letter_code
_entity_poly.pdbx_strand_id
1 'polypeptide(L)'
;MRMYDLIMKKRNGHELSEKEIRYMITEYTADRIPDYQMSAMMMAIYFQGMSEEETLYLTMAMAESGEMLDLSGIQGVKVDKHSTGGVGDKTSLALTPMVAACGVKIAKMSGRGLGHTGGTIDKLESFPGFSTGISTEEFIDHVNTIGISIMGQTKDLAPADKKLYALRDV
;
A
#
# COMPACT_ATOMS: atom_id res chain seq x y z
N MET A 1 3.96 -26.54 -2.77
CA MET A 1 4.93 -25.45 -2.99
C MET A 1 5.57 -25.14 -1.65
N ARG A 2 6.85 -24.87 -1.58
CA ARG A 2 7.53 -24.50 -0.31
C ARG A 2 8.22 -23.16 -0.51
N MET A 3 8.14 -22.28 0.48
CA MET A 3 8.76 -20.95 0.44
C MET A 3 10.26 -21.01 0.20
N TYR A 4 10.94 -22.00 0.77
CA TYR A 4 12.39 -22.23 0.53
C TYR A 4 12.73 -22.36 -0.96
N ASP A 5 11.92 -23.11 -1.72
CA ASP A 5 12.20 -23.34 -3.14
C ASP A 5 12.04 -22.04 -3.95
N LEU A 6 11.09 -21.19 -3.58
CA LEU A 6 10.86 -19.88 -4.20
C LEU A 6 12.03 -18.91 -3.89
N ILE A 7 12.49 -18.89 -2.64
CA ILE A 7 13.65 -18.08 -2.24
C ILE A 7 14.87 -18.51 -3.04
N MET A 8 15.13 -19.82 -3.15
CA MET A 8 16.27 -20.35 -3.92
C MET A 8 16.16 -20.01 -5.40
N LYS A 9 14.95 -20.10 -5.96
CA LYS A 9 14.68 -19.75 -7.36
C LYS A 9 14.99 -18.27 -7.62
N LYS A 10 14.47 -17.37 -6.79
CA LYS A 10 14.69 -15.93 -6.93
C LYS A 10 16.14 -15.54 -6.67
N ARG A 11 16.75 -16.06 -5.60
CA ARG A 11 18.17 -15.83 -5.28
C ARG A 11 19.10 -16.19 -6.45
N ASN A 12 18.77 -17.23 -7.21
CA ASN A 12 19.56 -17.68 -8.36
C ASN A 12 19.24 -16.91 -9.66
N GLY A 13 18.48 -15.81 -9.59
CA GLY A 13 18.18 -14.94 -10.73
C GLY A 13 17.04 -15.42 -11.63
N HIS A 14 16.22 -16.37 -11.17
CA HIS A 14 15.09 -16.85 -11.94
C HIS A 14 13.80 -16.10 -11.57
N GLU A 15 12.97 -15.84 -12.55
CA GLU A 15 11.66 -15.19 -12.36
C GLU A 15 10.66 -16.10 -11.68
N LEU A 16 9.82 -15.50 -10.83
CA LEU A 16 8.69 -16.16 -10.20
C LEU A 16 7.45 -16.04 -11.09
N SER A 17 6.72 -17.13 -11.24
CA SER A 17 5.43 -17.11 -11.94
C SER A 17 4.34 -16.46 -11.08
N GLU A 18 3.24 -16.04 -11.72
CA GLU A 18 2.06 -15.53 -11.02
C GLU A 18 1.60 -16.46 -9.90
N LYS A 19 1.52 -17.77 -10.18
CA LYS A 19 1.11 -18.78 -9.19
C LYS A 19 2.03 -18.83 -7.97
N GLU A 20 3.33 -18.67 -8.18
CA GLU A 20 4.31 -18.66 -7.10
C GLU A 20 4.20 -17.40 -6.24
N ILE A 21 4.02 -16.25 -6.88
CA ILE A 21 3.84 -14.96 -6.20
C ILE A 21 2.52 -14.95 -5.41
N ARG A 22 1.42 -15.38 -6.02
CA ARG A 22 0.12 -15.49 -5.31
C ARG A 22 0.18 -16.44 -4.13
N TYR A 23 0.82 -17.60 -4.28
CA TYR A 23 1.06 -18.52 -3.16
C TYR A 23 1.82 -17.84 -2.02
N MET A 24 2.93 -17.19 -2.34
CA MET A 24 3.76 -16.50 -1.35
C MET A 24 2.95 -15.46 -0.56
N ILE A 25 2.23 -14.60 -1.25
CA ILE A 25 1.43 -13.54 -0.61
C ILE A 25 0.28 -14.11 0.20
N THR A 26 -0.47 -15.06 -0.34
CA THR A 26 -1.60 -15.69 0.36
C THR A 26 -1.15 -16.40 1.65
N GLU A 27 -0.08 -17.19 1.56
CA GLU A 27 0.42 -17.94 2.72
C GLU A 27 1.07 -17.03 3.77
N TYR A 28 1.74 -15.96 3.33
CA TYR A 28 2.32 -14.98 4.24
C TYR A 28 1.24 -14.15 4.95
N THR A 29 0.23 -13.71 4.23
CA THR A 29 -0.90 -12.96 4.81
C THR A 29 -1.66 -13.79 5.85
N ALA A 30 -1.73 -15.11 5.62
CA ALA A 30 -2.37 -16.07 6.52
C ALA A 30 -1.46 -16.60 7.66
N ASP A 31 -0.29 -15.98 7.89
CA ASP A 31 0.69 -16.38 8.93
C ASP A 31 1.27 -17.78 8.78
N ARG A 32 1.19 -18.40 7.59
CA ARG A 32 1.75 -19.72 7.33
C ARG A 32 3.19 -19.69 6.80
N ILE A 33 3.67 -18.53 6.36
CA ILE A 33 5.08 -18.26 6.05
C ILE A 33 5.61 -17.34 7.14
N PRO A 34 6.68 -17.72 7.86
CA PRO A 34 7.25 -16.89 8.91
C PRO A 34 8.05 -15.69 8.33
N ASP A 35 8.15 -14.62 9.10
CA ASP A 35 8.79 -13.35 8.71
C ASP A 35 10.22 -13.53 8.22
N TYR A 36 11.01 -14.42 8.83
CA TYR A 36 12.39 -14.65 8.41
C TYR A 36 12.51 -15.20 6.98
N GLN A 37 11.55 -16.01 6.53
CA GLN A 37 11.51 -16.50 5.15
C GLN A 37 11.08 -15.37 4.19
N MET A 38 10.13 -14.56 4.59
CA MET A 38 9.71 -13.41 3.79
C MET A 38 10.83 -12.37 3.70
N SER A 39 11.53 -12.08 4.80
CA SER A 39 12.71 -11.19 4.77
C SER A 39 13.81 -11.73 3.84
N ALA A 40 14.08 -13.03 3.85
CA ALA A 40 15.03 -13.64 2.91
C ALA A 40 14.59 -13.49 1.44
N MET A 41 13.28 -13.62 1.16
CA MET A 41 12.73 -13.38 -0.18
C MET A 41 12.86 -11.90 -0.59
N MET A 42 12.55 -10.97 0.31
CA MET A 42 12.67 -9.54 0.03
C MET A 42 14.13 -9.17 -0.29
N MET A 43 15.10 -9.75 0.41
CA MET A 43 16.52 -9.56 0.09
C MET A 43 16.91 -10.22 -1.23
N ALA A 44 16.37 -11.39 -1.57
CA ALA A 44 16.57 -12.00 -2.88
C ALA A 44 16.01 -11.12 -4.00
N ILE A 45 14.84 -10.54 -3.82
CA ILE A 45 14.24 -9.57 -4.77
C ILE A 45 15.11 -8.31 -4.85
N TYR A 46 15.58 -7.79 -3.73
CA TYR A 46 16.42 -6.59 -3.71
C TYR A 46 17.70 -6.75 -4.55
N PHE A 47 18.36 -7.91 -4.47
CA PHE A 47 19.60 -8.17 -5.20
C PHE A 47 19.38 -8.57 -6.66
N GLN A 48 18.29 -9.25 -6.98
CA GLN A 48 18.04 -9.78 -8.32
C GLN A 48 17.09 -8.90 -9.16
N GLY A 49 16.38 -7.97 -8.51
CA GLY A 49 15.30 -7.22 -9.16
C GLY A 49 14.07 -8.08 -9.43
N MET A 50 13.12 -7.48 -10.12
CA MET A 50 11.88 -8.11 -10.60
C MET A 50 11.65 -7.71 -12.05
N SER A 51 11.11 -8.62 -12.86
CA SER A 51 10.58 -8.27 -14.18
C SER A 51 9.30 -7.44 -14.06
N GLU A 52 8.84 -6.87 -15.16
CA GLU A 52 7.57 -6.12 -15.21
C GLU A 52 6.40 -7.04 -14.85
N GLU A 53 6.40 -8.27 -15.34
CA GLU A 53 5.39 -9.28 -15.01
C GLU A 53 5.40 -9.65 -13.54
N GLU A 54 6.58 -9.93 -12.95
CA GLU A 54 6.67 -10.21 -11.51
C GLU A 54 6.13 -9.04 -10.68
N THR A 55 6.47 -7.80 -11.07
CA THR A 55 6.00 -6.58 -10.40
C THR A 55 4.49 -6.45 -10.48
N LEU A 56 3.90 -6.71 -11.65
CA LEU A 56 2.46 -6.73 -11.84
C LEU A 56 1.80 -7.80 -10.96
N TYR A 57 2.31 -9.04 -10.98
CA TYR A 57 1.73 -10.14 -10.20
C TYR A 57 1.81 -9.87 -8.70
N LEU A 58 2.93 -9.31 -8.22
CA LEU A 58 3.08 -8.95 -6.80
C LEU A 58 2.11 -7.83 -6.42
N THR A 59 2.00 -6.79 -7.22
CA THR A 59 1.09 -5.67 -6.99
C THR A 59 -0.36 -6.15 -6.90
N MET A 60 -0.78 -6.97 -7.86
CA MET A 60 -2.15 -7.50 -7.86
C MET A 60 -2.40 -8.45 -6.71
N ALA A 61 -1.47 -9.36 -6.40
CA ALA A 61 -1.60 -10.27 -5.27
C ALA A 61 -1.70 -9.52 -3.94
N MET A 62 -0.95 -8.44 -3.78
CA MET A 62 -1.03 -7.59 -2.58
C MET A 62 -2.34 -6.82 -2.50
N ALA A 63 -2.79 -6.22 -3.60
CA ALA A 63 -4.05 -5.49 -3.65
C ALA A 63 -5.26 -6.41 -3.35
N GLU A 64 -5.24 -7.60 -3.91
CA GLU A 64 -6.30 -8.62 -3.75
C GLU A 64 -6.18 -9.43 -2.45
N SER A 65 -5.20 -9.16 -1.60
CA SER A 65 -4.99 -9.90 -0.36
C SER A 65 -6.05 -9.62 0.71
N GLY A 66 -6.87 -8.60 0.54
CA GLY A 66 -7.95 -8.19 1.42
C GLY A 66 -9.07 -7.50 0.66
N GLU A 67 -9.79 -6.63 1.37
CA GLU A 67 -10.85 -5.83 0.76
C GLU A 67 -10.28 -4.82 -0.22
N MET A 68 -11.01 -4.56 -1.30
CA MET A 68 -10.77 -3.49 -2.25
C MET A 68 -11.91 -2.48 -2.15
N LEU A 69 -11.57 -1.18 -2.07
CA LEU A 69 -12.60 -0.15 -2.01
C LEU A 69 -13.26 0.03 -3.38
N ASP A 70 -14.59 -0.06 -3.41
CA ASP A 70 -15.36 0.37 -4.56
C ASP A 70 -15.57 1.88 -4.53
N LEU A 71 -14.86 2.59 -5.40
CA LEU A 71 -14.97 4.03 -5.57
C LEU A 71 -15.91 4.44 -6.72
N SER A 72 -16.75 3.52 -7.21
CA SER A 72 -17.73 3.82 -8.28
C SER A 72 -18.76 4.88 -7.87
N GLY A 73 -19.04 5.01 -6.58
CA GLY A 73 -19.90 6.05 -6.01
C GLY A 73 -19.33 7.48 -6.09
N ILE A 74 -18.05 7.64 -6.43
CA ILE A 74 -17.43 8.97 -6.63
C ILE A 74 -17.57 9.37 -8.10
N GLN A 75 -18.19 10.53 -8.34
CA GLN A 75 -18.38 11.06 -9.68
C GLN A 75 -17.12 11.74 -10.22
N GLY A 76 -16.80 11.47 -11.49
CA GLY A 76 -15.67 12.06 -12.19
C GLY A 76 -14.36 11.28 -12.06
N VAL A 77 -13.27 11.88 -12.53
CA VAL A 77 -11.92 11.29 -12.47
C VAL A 77 -11.38 11.36 -11.05
N LYS A 78 -11.02 10.20 -10.51
CA LYS A 78 -10.41 10.05 -9.20
C LYS A 78 -8.91 9.93 -9.36
N VAL A 79 -8.16 10.66 -8.55
CA VAL A 79 -6.69 10.59 -8.55
C VAL A 79 -6.16 10.41 -7.13
N ASP A 80 -5.00 9.82 -7.02
CA ASP A 80 -4.19 9.79 -5.82
C ASP A 80 -2.73 10.10 -6.18
N LYS A 81 -1.94 10.44 -5.18
CA LYS A 81 -0.51 10.70 -5.28
C LYS A 81 0.22 9.81 -4.30
N HIS A 82 1.11 8.99 -4.82
CA HIS A 82 1.95 8.14 -3.98
C HIS A 82 3.16 8.91 -3.44
N SER A 83 3.51 8.66 -2.17
CA SER A 83 4.76 9.11 -1.57
C SER A 83 5.80 8.01 -1.65
N THR A 84 7.01 8.35 -2.07
CA THR A 84 8.15 7.41 -2.07
C THR A 84 8.78 7.24 -0.69
N GLY A 85 8.34 8.01 0.29
CA GLY A 85 8.80 7.92 1.68
C GLY A 85 10.18 8.53 1.91
N GLY A 86 10.73 8.29 3.11
CA GLY A 86 12.12 8.61 3.47
C GLY A 86 12.36 10.03 4.00
N VAL A 87 11.75 11.05 3.46
CA VAL A 87 12.02 12.48 3.82
C VAL A 87 10.78 13.19 4.39
N GLY A 88 9.68 12.49 4.55
CA GLY A 88 8.41 13.05 5.00
C GLY A 88 7.58 13.67 3.86
N ASP A 89 6.31 13.30 3.80
CA ASP A 89 5.38 13.67 2.73
C ASP A 89 4.56 14.93 3.09
N LYS A 90 5.23 16.07 3.25
CA LYS A 90 4.56 17.37 3.35
C LYS A 90 3.99 17.85 2.01
N THR A 91 4.51 17.34 0.90
CA THR A 91 4.05 17.66 -0.44
C THR A 91 2.58 17.30 -0.64
N SER A 92 2.13 16.16 -0.15
CA SER A 92 0.73 15.75 -0.24
C SER A 92 -0.20 16.73 0.46
N LEU A 93 0.19 17.30 1.60
CA LEU A 93 -0.63 18.25 2.35
C LEU A 93 -0.92 19.53 1.56
N ALA A 94 0.02 19.97 0.74
CA ALA A 94 -0.15 21.16 -0.11
C ALA A 94 -0.77 20.79 -1.48
N LEU A 95 -0.28 19.74 -2.10
CA LEU A 95 -0.67 19.37 -3.47
C LEU A 95 -2.13 18.91 -3.57
N THR A 96 -2.57 18.05 -2.66
CA THR A 96 -3.90 17.45 -2.80
C THR A 96 -5.05 18.46 -2.71
N PRO A 97 -5.09 19.44 -1.79
CA PRO A 97 -6.11 20.48 -1.83
C PRO A 97 -5.99 21.41 -3.04
N MET A 98 -4.80 21.67 -3.54
CA MET A 98 -4.62 22.47 -4.77
C MET A 98 -5.21 21.76 -5.98
N VAL A 99 -4.98 20.46 -6.14
CA VAL A 99 -5.53 19.66 -7.24
C VAL A 99 -7.06 19.53 -7.10
N ALA A 100 -7.57 19.36 -5.88
CA ALA A 100 -9.00 19.34 -5.63
C ALA A 100 -9.66 20.69 -5.99
N ALA A 101 -9.00 21.81 -5.69
CA ALA A 101 -9.47 23.15 -6.08
C ALA A 101 -9.54 23.35 -7.62
N CYS A 102 -8.79 22.55 -8.38
CA CYS A 102 -8.88 22.50 -9.84
C CYS A 102 -10.04 21.62 -10.36
N GLY A 103 -10.87 21.08 -9.47
CA GLY A 103 -12.03 20.25 -9.82
C GLY A 103 -11.76 18.76 -9.98
N VAL A 104 -10.56 18.30 -9.66
CA VAL A 104 -10.20 16.86 -9.70
C VAL A 104 -10.54 16.23 -8.34
N LYS A 105 -11.11 15.03 -8.37
CA LYS A 105 -11.48 14.30 -7.14
C LYS A 105 -10.28 13.56 -6.55
N ILE A 106 -9.93 13.90 -5.31
CA ILE A 106 -8.83 13.27 -4.56
C ILE A 106 -9.40 12.26 -3.57
N ALA A 107 -9.26 10.99 -3.90
CA ALA A 107 -9.65 9.87 -3.06
C ALA A 107 -8.38 9.19 -2.52
N LYS A 108 -7.77 9.79 -1.48
CA LYS A 108 -6.45 9.38 -1.02
C LYS A 108 -6.52 8.37 0.11
N MET A 109 -5.76 7.30 -0.04
CA MET A 109 -5.41 6.42 1.08
C MET A 109 -3.96 6.61 1.47
N SER A 110 -3.67 6.52 2.77
CA SER A 110 -2.30 6.66 3.26
C SER A 110 -2.04 5.81 4.49
N GLY A 111 -0.78 5.45 4.69
CA GLY A 111 -0.30 4.75 5.89
C GLY A 111 0.37 5.71 6.88
N ARG A 112 0.71 5.15 8.05
CA ARG A 112 1.57 5.80 9.03
C ARG A 112 3.02 5.76 8.58
N GLY A 113 3.85 6.62 9.14
CA GLY A 113 5.28 6.60 8.91
C GLY A 113 5.94 5.37 9.51
N LEU A 114 7.09 5.01 8.97
CA LEU A 114 7.96 3.99 9.51
C LEU A 114 9.30 4.61 9.96
N GLY A 115 9.92 3.96 10.93
CA GLY A 115 11.19 4.41 11.49
C GLY A 115 11.07 5.79 12.15
N HIS A 116 12.01 6.68 11.87
CA HIS A 116 12.09 8.02 12.47
C HIS A 116 11.30 9.11 11.72
N THR A 117 10.64 8.78 10.61
CA THR A 117 9.86 9.74 9.83
C THR A 117 8.36 9.55 10.05
N GLY A 118 7.64 10.62 10.34
CA GLY A 118 6.17 10.59 10.39
C GLY A 118 5.58 10.48 8.98
N GLY A 119 4.55 9.63 8.82
CA GLY A 119 3.76 9.51 7.59
C GLY A 119 2.80 10.70 7.39
N THR A 120 2.09 10.67 6.27
CA THR A 120 1.08 11.69 5.96
C THR A 120 -0.05 11.69 7.00
N ILE A 121 -0.50 10.51 7.41
CA ILE A 121 -1.52 10.33 8.45
C ILE A 121 -1.06 10.96 9.78
N ASP A 122 0.16 10.66 10.21
CA ASP A 122 0.71 11.17 11.48
C ASP A 122 0.75 12.71 11.51
N LYS A 123 1.03 13.33 10.36
CA LYS A 123 1.03 14.80 10.23
C LYS A 123 -0.38 15.39 10.31
N LEU A 124 -1.34 14.77 9.63
CA LEU A 124 -2.72 15.24 9.65
C LEU A 124 -3.37 15.07 11.02
N GLU A 125 -3.15 13.95 11.69
CA GLU A 125 -3.67 13.69 13.03
C GLU A 125 -2.99 14.55 14.12
N SER A 126 -1.90 15.26 13.79
CA SER A 126 -1.33 16.27 14.68
C SER A 126 -2.18 17.55 14.77
N PHE A 127 -3.11 17.77 13.84
CA PHE A 127 -4.08 18.85 13.94
C PHE A 127 -5.22 18.46 14.89
N PRO A 128 -5.50 19.26 15.92
CA PRO A 128 -6.60 18.95 16.85
C PRO A 128 -7.94 18.75 16.13
N GLY A 129 -8.57 17.60 16.40
CA GLY A 129 -9.89 17.25 15.83
C GLY A 129 -9.83 16.62 14.42
N PHE A 130 -8.68 16.50 13.81
CA PHE A 130 -8.54 15.77 12.54
C PHE A 130 -8.49 14.25 12.79
N SER A 131 -9.31 13.48 12.07
CA SER A 131 -9.31 12.01 12.11
C SER A 131 -9.20 11.44 10.70
N THR A 132 -8.40 10.41 10.55
CA THR A 132 -8.29 9.61 9.32
C THR A 132 -8.99 8.27 9.43
N GLY A 133 -9.50 7.93 10.63
CA GLY A 133 -10.29 6.73 10.89
C GLY A 133 -11.77 6.92 10.56
N ILE A 134 -12.07 7.24 9.32
CA ILE A 134 -13.43 7.45 8.80
C ILE A 134 -13.94 6.19 8.10
N SER A 135 -15.27 6.05 7.99
CA SER A 135 -15.89 4.95 7.24
C SER A 135 -15.73 5.15 5.73
N THR A 136 -15.93 4.08 4.96
CA THR A 136 -15.91 4.16 3.48
C THR A 136 -17.00 5.09 2.95
N GLU A 137 -18.18 5.10 3.59
CA GLU A 137 -19.29 5.97 3.24
C GLU A 137 -18.93 7.44 3.45
N GLU A 138 -18.37 7.77 4.62
CA GLU A 138 -17.90 9.13 4.92
C GLU A 138 -16.78 9.56 3.97
N PHE A 139 -15.86 8.64 3.64
CA PHE A 139 -14.80 8.90 2.69
C PHE A 139 -15.34 9.28 1.30
N ILE A 140 -16.29 8.51 0.78
CA ILE A 140 -16.94 8.77 -0.52
C ILE A 140 -17.74 10.08 -0.48
N ASP A 141 -18.49 10.32 0.60
CA ASP A 141 -19.28 11.54 0.77
C ASP A 141 -18.38 12.80 0.79
N HIS A 142 -17.31 12.77 1.53
CA HIS A 142 -16.33 13.88 1.55
C HIS A 142 -15.77 14.15 0.15
N VAL A 143 -15.36 13.12 -0.59
CA VAL A 143 -14.83 13.32 -1.95
C VAL A 143 -15.88 13.89 -2.89
N ASN A 144 -17.14 13.45 -2.78
CA ASN A 144 -18.23 13.99 -3.61
C ASN A 144 -18.55 15.44 -3.24
N THR A 145 -18.59 15.78 -1.95
CA THR A 145 -19.03 17.08 -1.44
C THR A 145 -17.96 18.14 -1.56
N ILE A 146 -16.74 17.86 -1.09
CA ILE A 146 -15.65 18.85 -1.03
C ILE A 146 -14.49 18.57 -2.00
N GLY A 147 -14.55 17.48 -2.74
CA GLY A 147 -13.56 17.13 -3.76
C GLY A 147 -12.31 16.38 -3.25
N ILE A 148 -12.16 16.23 -1.94
CA ILE A 148 -10.98 15.60 -1.33
C ILE A 148 -11.36 14.85 -0.06
N SER A 149 -10.78 13.67 0.10
CA SER A 149 -10.74 12.97 1.39
C SER A 149 -9.45 12.17 1.53
N ILE A 150 -9.03 11.96 2.77
CA ILE A 150 -7.93 11.06 3.10
C ILE A 150 -8.36 10.13 4.23
N MET A 151 -8.15 8.83 4.02
CA MET A 151 -8.38 7.83 5.06
C MET A 151 -7.12 7.02 5.34
N GLY A 152 -7.00 6.53 6.56
CA GLY A 152 -5.97 5.60 6.96
C GLY A 152 -6.22 4.20 6.41
N GLN A 153 -5.15 3.45 6.16
CA GLN A 153 -5.25 2.04 5.83
C GLN A 153 -5.92 1.27 6.98
N THR A 154 -6.96 0.53 6.68
CA THR A 154 -7.63 -0.35 7.65
C THR A 154 -6.90 -1.68 7.79
N LYS A 155 -7.37 -2.55 8.72
CA LYS A 155 -6.78 -3.89 8.87
C LYS A 155 -7.07 -4.78 7.65
N ASP A 156 -8.18 -4.50 6.96
CA ASP A 156 -8.77 -5.37 5.96
C ASP A 156 -8.38 -4.96 4.53
N LEU A 157 -7.88 -3.73 4.37
CA LEU A 157 -7.37 -3.22 3.10
C LEU A 157 -5.91 -3.60 2.90
N ALA A 158 -5.64 -4.38 1.85
CA ALA A 158 -4.31 -4.83 1.45
C ALA A 158 -3.43 -5.32 2.64
N PRO A 159 -3.89 -6.29 3.46
CA PRO A 159 -3.15 -6.74 4.64
C PRO A 159 -1.74 -7.26 4.33
N ALA A 160 -1.51 -7.78 3.12
CA ALA A 160 -0.18 -8.17 2.66
C ALA A 160 0.77 -6.98 2.61
N ASP A 161 0.32 -5.83 2.10
CA ASP A 161 1.12 -4.60 2.06
C ASP A 161 1.54 -4.17 3.46
N LYS A 162 0.60 -4.16 4.40
CA LYS A 162 0.89 -3.81 5.80
C LYS A 162 1.98 -4.69 6.40
N LYS A 163 1.91 -6.01 6.17
CA LYS A 163 2.90 -6.97 6.70
C LYS A 163 4.26 -6.82 6.04
N LEU A 164 4.31 -6.73 4.71
CA LEU A 164 5.55 -6.54 3.95
C LEU A 164 6.20 -5.20 4.27
N TYR A 165 5.40 -4.14 4.37
CA TYR A 165 5.88 -2.81 4.70
C TYR A 165 6.52 -2.75 6.09
N ALA A 166 6.01 -3.51 7.06
CA ALA A 166 6.59 -3.61 8.40
C ALA A 166 7.98 -4.29 8.40
N LEU A 167 8.27 -5.16 7.42
CA LEU A 167 9.57 -5.83 7.31
C LEU A 167 10.65 -4.99 6.62
N ARG A 168 10.30 -3.87 5.99
CA ARG A 168 11.26 -3.08 5.21
C ARG A 168 12.32 -2.34 6.03
N ASP A 169 12.16 -2.30 7.35
CA ASP A 169 13.08 -1.62 8.26
C ASP A 169 14.31 -2.49 8.63
N VAL A 170 14.42 -3.68 8.08
CA VAL A 170 15.52 -4.63 8.32
C VAL A 170 16.34 -4.89 7.06
#